data_65fdeec8d54eda7858623c4ff9e1eaae
#
_entry.id   65fdeec8d54eda7858623c4ff9e1eaae
#
_cell.length_a   1.000
_cell.length_b   1.000
_cell.length_c   1.000
_cell.angle_alpha   90.00
_cell.angle_beta   90.00
_cell.angle_gamma   90.00
#
_symmetry.space_group_name_H-M   'P 1'
#
loop_
_entity.id
_entity.type
_entity.pdbx_description
1 polymer ?
#
loop_
_entity_poly.entity_id
_entity_poly.type
_entity_poly.pdbx_seq_one_letter_code
_entity_poly.pdbx_strand_id
1 'polypeptide(L)'
;AGEIAQRLDAYVGLIPRSVALEPQFTRLLPELRWEVGAEDLARACADALSAQPPTVEVTHLHSAAVPVAQEAKVVIAYLSAYGHATFSQLISDARDTAVVVSRFLAILELYRRRAIEFQQEEALSTLELVWNGNDPKVDEWEEDV
;
A
#
# COMPACT_ATOMS: atom_id res chain seq x y z
N ALA A 1 -7.46 10.97 -9.08
CA ALA A 1 -7.16 12.13 -9.94
C ALA A 1 -6.05 11.80 -10.95
N GLY A 2 -4.95 11.12 -10.56
CA GLY A 2 -3.82 10.82 -11.44
C GLY A 2 -4.18 9.94 -12.66
N GLU A 3 -5.00 8.92 -12.49
CA GLU A 3 -5.39 8.02 -13.58
C GLU A 3 -6.22 8.72 -14.66
N ILE A 4 -7.11 9.63 -14.27
CA ILE A 4 -7.91 10.42 -15.22
C ILE A 4 -7.00 11.37 -16.01
N ALA A 5 -6.04 12.01 -15.36
CA ALA A 5 -5.06 12.87 -16.02
C ALA A 5 -4.22 12.06 -17.03
N GLN A 6 -3.75 10.88 -16.66
CA GLN A 6 -3.00 10.00 -17.54
C GLN A 6 -3.80 9.55 -18.77
N ARG A 7 -5.10 9.25 -18.59
CA ARG A 7 -5.99 8.92 -19.71
C ARG A 7 -6.22 10.13 -20.61
N LEU A 8 -6.46 11.31 -20.04
CA LEU A 8 -6.61 12.54 -20.83
C LEU A 8 -5.36 12.84 -21.66
N ASP A 9 -4.17 12.72 -21.06
CA ASP A 9 -2.90 12.93 -21.79
C ASP A 9 -2.70 11.90 -22.90
N ALA A 10 -3.10 10.64 -22.71
CA ALA A 10 -3.04 9.61 -23.74
C ALA A 10 -3.98 9.89 -24.94
N TYR A 11 -5.05 10.65 -24.72
CA TYR A 11 -5.99 11.05 -25.78
C TYR A 11 -5.70 12.43 -26.39
N VAL A 12 -4.71 13.16 -25.85
CA VAL A 12 -4.29 14.45 -26.42
C VAL A 12 -3.76 14.23 -27.84
N GLY A 13 -4.38 14.87 -28.80
CA GLY A 13 -4.04 14.75 -30.24
C GLY A 13 -4.75 13.62 -30.99
N LEU A 14 -5.57 12.77 -30.32
CA LEU A 14 -6.44 11.83 -30.98
C LEU A 14 -7.71 12.55 -31.45
N ILE A 15 -7.77 12.84 -32.73
CA ILE A 15 -8.95 13.45 -33.37
C ILE A 15 -9.80 12.32 -33.94
N PRO A 16 -11.00 12.04 -33.36
CA PRO A 16 -11.87 11.01 -33.93
C PRO A 16 -12.36 11.42 -35.32
N ARG A 17 -12.43 10.46 -36.20
CA ARG A 17 -12.97 10.69 -37.55
C ARG A 17 -14.45 11.02 -37.43
N SER A 18 -14.83 12.25 -37.77
CA SER A 18 -16.23 12.71 -37.77
C SER A 18 -16.91 12.57 -39.11
N VAL A 19 -16.18 12.15 -40.15
CA VAL A 19 -16.71 12.00 -41.52
C VAL A 19 -17.14 10.56 -41.73
N ALA A 20 -18.34 10.36 -42.31
CA ALA A 20 -18.83 9.04 -42.69
C ALA A 20 -17.89 8.37 -43.72
N LEU A 21 -17.84 7.03 -43.69
CA LEU A 21 -17.06 6.29 -44.67
C LEU A 21 -17.55 6.59 -46.08
N GLU A 22 -16.64 6.79 -47.02
CA GLU A 22 -16.98 7.00 -48.41
C GLU A 22 -17.71 5.77 -48.97
N PRO A 23 -18.72 5.94 -49.88
CA PRO A 23 -19.56 4.84 -50.35
C PRO A 23 -18.79 3.67 -50.96
N GLN A 24 -17.64 3.95 -51.56
CA GLN A 24 -16.77 2.92 -52.15
C GLN A 24 -16.14 1.97 -51.09
N PHE A 25 -15.91 2.49 -49.87
CA PHE A 25 -15.32 1.71 -48.79
C PHE A 25 -16.36 1.05 -47.88
N THR A 26 -17.62 1.50 -47.95
CA THR A 26 -18.71 0.90 -47.17
C THR A 26 -18.92 -0.57 -47.53
N ARG A 27 -18.65 -0.95 -48.79
CA ARG A 27 -18.76 -2.33 -49.29
C ARG A 27 -17.61 -3.24 -48.82
N LEU A 28 -16.53 -2.67 -48.24
CA LEU A 28 -15.39 -3.41 -47.69
C LEU A 28 -15.60 -3.78 -46.23
N LEU A 29 -16.59 -3.21 -45.56
CA LEU A 29 -16.95 -3.60 -44.22
C LEU A 29 -17.53 -5.01 -44.24
N PRO A 30 -17.09 -5.89 -43.31
CA PRO A 30 -17.72 -7.19 -43.18
C PRO A 30 -19.21 -7.04 -42.84
N GLU A 31 -20.03 -7.92 -43.37
CA GLU A 31 -21.44 -7.94 -42.98
C GLU A 31 -21.58 -8.21 -41.48
N LEU A 32 -22.27 -7.33 -40.79
CA LEU A 32 -22.55 -7.51 -39.37
C LEU A 32 -23.63 -8.59 -39.24
N ARG A 33 -23.26 -9.80 -38.88
CA ARG A 33 -24.20 -10.88 -38.56
C ARG A 33 -24.52 -10.84 -37.07
N TRP A 34 -25.74 -10.47 -36.79
CA TRP A 34 -26.26 -10.52 -35.43
C TRP A 34 -26.77 -11.94 -35.16
N GLU A 35 -26.01 -12.70 -34.37
CA GLU A 35 -26.43 -14.00 -33.84
C GLU A 35 -27.14 -13.87 -32.50
N VAL A 36 -27.15 -12.64 -31.95
CA VAL A 36 -27.65 -12.32 -30.62
C VAL A 36 -29.08 -11.79 -30.73
N GLY A 37 -30.03 -12.42 -30.04
CA GLY A 37 -31.41 -12.03 -29.96
C GLY A 37 -31.70 -10.99 -28.88
N ALA A 38 -32.94 -10.50 -28.87
CA ALA A 38 -33.41 -9.56 -27.84
C ALA A 38 -33.33 -10.15 -26.42
N GLU A 39 -33.46 -11.46 -26.29
CA GLU A 39 -33.42 -12.18 -25.03
C GLU A 39 -31.97 -12.23 -24.47
N ASP A 40 -30.98 -12.38 -25.34
CA ASP A 40 -29.58 -12.36 -24.96
C ASP A 40 -29.15 -10.96 -24.50
N LEU A 41 -29.63 -9.92 -25.16
CA LEU A 41 -29.43 -8.53 -24.76
C LEU A 41 -30.09 -8.26 -23.39
N ALA A 42 -31.31 -8.72 -23.19
CA ALA A 42 -32.01 -8.56 -21.91
C ALA A 42 -31.27 -9.26 -20.78
N ARG A 43 -30.73 -10.47 -21.05
CA ARG A 43 -29.92 -11.22 -20.08
C ARG A 43 -28.62 -10.46 -19.74
N ALA A 44 -27.88 -10.00 -20.75
CA ALA A 44 -26.67 -9.22 -20.55
C ALA A 44 -26.93 -7.91 -19.77
N CYS A 45 -28.06 -7.24 -20.04
CA CYS A 45 -28.45 -6.08 -19.25
C CYS A 45 -28.79 -6.44 -17.80
N ALA A 46 -29.52 -7.53 -17.58
CA ALA A 46 -29.83 -7.99 -16.22
C ALA A 46 -28.56 -8.34 -15.43
N ASP A 47 -27.63 -9.04 -16.07
CA ASP A 47 -26.34 -9.38 -15.46
C ASP A 47 -25.52 -8.12 -15.14
N ALA A 48 -25.47 -7.16 -16.04
CA ALA A 48 -24.76 -5.89 -15.82
C ALA A 48 -25.38 -5.04 -14.70
N LEU A 49 -26.70 -5.02 -14.60
CA LEU A 49 -27.43 -4.28 -13.55
C LEU A 49 -27.41 -4.99 -12.20
N SER A 50 -27.30 -6.33 -12.19
CA SER A 50 -27.20 -7.12 -10.97
C SER A 50 -25.74 -7.34 -10.52
N ALA A 51 -24.77 -7.05 -11.37
CA ALA A 51 -23.36 -7.10 -11.00
C ALA A 51 -23.09 -6.11 -9.86
N GLN A 52 -22.87 -6.63 -8.67
CA GLN A 52 -22.37 -5.80 -7.57
C GLN A 52 -21.00 -5.26 -7.99
N PRO A 53 -20.74 -3.96 -7.81
CA PRO A 53 -19.41 -3.44 -8.05
C PRO A 53 -18.42 -4.28 -7.25
N PRO A 54 -17.26 -4.64 -7.83
CA PRO A 54 -16.26 -5.40 -7.09
C PRO A 54 -15.98 -4.67 -5.78
N THR A 55 -16.24 -5.35 -4.68
CA THR A 55 -15.89 -4.82 -3.35
C THR A 55 -14.38 -4.73 -3.36
N VAL A 56 -13.87 -3.51 -3.48
CA VAL A 56 -12.43 -3.27 -3.29
C VAL A 56 -12.20 -3.58 -1.83
N GLU A 57 -11.55 -4.69 -1.54
CA GLU A 57 -11.12 -4.99 -0.18
C GLU A 57 -10.09 -3.94 0.22
N VAL A 58 -10.54 -2.96 0.98
CA VAL A 58 -9.69 -1.93 1.59
C VAL A 58 -9.09 -2.40 2.92
N THR A 59 -9.21 -3.68 3.23
CA THR A 59 -8.72 -4.29 4.48
C THR A 59 -7.21 -4.05 4.67
N HIS A 60 -6.44 -3.96 3.58
CA HIS A 60 -5.03 -3.61 3.62
C HIS A 60 -4.77 -2.09 3.81
N LEU A 61 -5.80 -1.24 3.64
CA LEU A 61 -5.70 0.20 3.88
C LEU A 61 -6.09 0.60 5.31
N HIS A 62 -6.72 -0.32 6.04
CA HIS A 62 -7.16 -0.14 7.42
C HIS A 62 -6.63 -1.24 8.34
N SER A 63 -5.42 -1.70 8.11
CA SER A 63 -4.64 -2.26 9.22
C SER A 63 -4.54 -1.13 10.23
N ALA A 64 -5.22 -1.26 11.38
CA ALA A 64 -5.18 -0.24 12.41
C ALA A 64 -3.72 0.13 12.63
N ALA A 65 -3.39 1.40 12.36
CA ALA A 65 -2.02 1.86 12.46
C ALA A 65 -1.55 1.55 13.89
N VAL A 66 -0.58 0.68 14.03
CA VAL A 66 -0.02 0.36 15.35
C VAL A 66 0.78 1.59 15.77
N PRO A 67 0.44 2.25 16.88
CA PRO A 67 1.12 3.47 17.29
C PRO A 67 2.62 3.22 17.50
N VAL A 68 3.46 3.99 16.82
CA VAL A 68 4.93 3.89 16.91
C VAL A 68 5.41 4.07 18.36
N ALA A 69 4.78 4.97 19.11
CA ALA A 69 5.07 5.19 20.52
C ALA A 69 4.80 3.95 21.39
N GLN A 70 3.78 3.16 21.07
CA GLN A 70 3.50 1.93 21.79
C GLN A 70 4.59 0.88 21.53
N GLU A 71 5.00 0.70 20.28
CA GLU A 71 6.07 -0.23 19.92
C GLU A 71 7.43 0.23 20.46
N ALA A 72 7.66 1.55 20.54
CA ALA A 72 8.86 2.08 21.20
C ALA A 72 8.96 1.66 22.68
N LYS A 73 7.84 1.68 23.42
CA LYS A 73 7.83 1.19 24.81
C LYS A 73 8.21 -0.28 24.93
N VAL A 74 7.75 -1.11 23.98
CA VAL A 74 8.11 -2.54 23.92
C VAL A 74 9.60 -2.70 23.67
N VAL A 75 10.17 -1.97 22.71
CA VAL A 75 11.61 -2.00 22.39
C VAL A 75 12.44 -1.53 23.59
N ILE A 76 12.05 -0.43 24.23
CA ILE A 76 12.74 0.10 25.41
C ILE A 76 12.70 -0.90 26.55
N ALA A 77 11.54 -1.48 26.84
CA ALA A 77 11.40 -2.48 27.92
C ALA A 77 12.33 -3.67 27.69
N TYR A 78 12.46 -4.13 26.46
CA TYR A 78 13.37 -5.23 26.12
C TYR A 78 14.83 -4.80 26.24
N LEU A 79 15.23 -3.69 25.60
CA LEU A 79 16.63 -3.24 25.59
C LEU A 79 17.11 -2.78 26.96
N SER A 80 16.26 -2.16 27.78
CA SER A 80 16.62 -1.77 29.15
C SER A 80 16.86 -2.99 30.06
N ALA A 81 16.17 -4.12 29.80
CA ALA A 81 16.35 -5.34 30.58
C ALA A 81 17.59 -6.15 30.15
N TYR A 82 17.89 -6.21 28.86
CA TYR A 82 18.94 -7.08 28.32
C TYR A 82 20.18 -6.34 27.82
N GLY A 83 20.13 -5.02 27.69
CA GLY A 83 21.23 -4.17 27.23
C GLY A 83 21.42 -4.14 25.71
N HIS A 84 21.16 -5.24 25.03
CA HIS A 84 21.31 -5.38 23.59
C HIS A 84 20.30 -6.38 23.01
N ALA A 85 20.00 -6.28 21.73
CA ALA A 85 19.16 -7.23 20.99
C ALA A 85 19.43 -7.15 19.49
N THR A 86 19.11 -8.22 18.77
CA THR A 86 19.00 -8.15 17.31
C THR A 86 17.58 -7.73 16.91
N PHE A 87 17.45 -7.13 15.72
CA PHE A 87 16.14 -6.80 15.18
C PHE A 87 15.23 -8.02 15.08
N SER A 88 15.76 -9.17 14.67
CA SER A 88 15.02 -10.42 14.59
C SER A 88 14.45 -10.87 15.94
N GLN A 89 15.19 -10.66 17.03
CA GLN A 89 14.69 -10.95 18.38
C GLN A 89 13.55 -10.00 18.76
N LEU A 90 13.69 -8.73 18.44
CA LEU A 90 12.67 -7.72 18.75
C LEU A 90 11.35 -7.92 18.00
N ILE A 91 11.37 -8.55 16.82
CA ILE A 91 10.17 -8.80 16.02
C ILE A 91 9.61 -10.22 16.17
N SER A 92 10.22 -11.06 17.00
CA SER A 92 9.86 -12.49 17.12
C SER A 92 8.42 -12.73 17.59
N ASP A 93 7.84 -11.79 18.31
CA ASP A 93 6.45 -11.81 18.83
C ASP A 93 5.46 -11.07 17.92
N ALA A 94 5.94 -10.41 16.84
CA ALA A 94 5.11 -9.63 15.94
C ALA A 94 4.14 -10.53 15.16
N ARG A 95 2.84 -10.26 15.27
CA ARG A 95 1.77 -11.07 14.66
C ARG A 95 1.52 -10.76 13.19
N ASP A 96 1.84 -9.54 12.77
CA ASP A 96 1.62 -9.07 11.42
C ASP A 96 2.70 -8.07 10.98
N THR A 97 2.72 -7.78 9.68
CA THR A 97 3.69 -6.86 9.06
C THR A 97 3.54 -5.43 9.59
N ALA A 98 2.35 -5.00 9.98
CA ALA A 98 2.12 -3.64 10.49
C ALA A 98 2.86 -3.42 11.81
N VAL A 99 2.86 -4.42 12.71
CA VAL A 99 3.63 -4.40 13.96
C VAL A 99 5.14 -4.34 13.66
N VAL A 100 5.62 -5.15 12.72
CA VAL A 100 7.04 -5.16 12.32
C VAL A 100 7.47 -3.78 11.81
N VAL A 101 6.65 -3.17 10.93
CA VAL A 101 6.94 -1.84 10.37
C VAL A 101 6.91 -0.77 11.47
N SER A 102 5.90 -0.78 12.32
CA SER A 102 5.78 0.17 13.43
C SER A 102 6.95 0.05 14.40
N ARG A 103 7.38 -1.19 14.72
CA ARG A 103 8.54 -1.45 15.59
C ARG A 103 9.84 -0.99 14.94
N PHE A 104 9.99 -1.16 13.64
CA PHE A 104 11.13 -0.63 12.91
C PHE A 104 11.17 0.90 12.93
N LEU A 105 10.03 1.57 12.72
CA LEU A 105 9.93 3.02 12.83
C LEU A 105 10.25 3.51 14.25
N ALA A 106 9.80 2.78 15.28
CA ALA A 106 10.13 3.06 16.67
C ALA A 106 11.65 2.99 16.92
N ILE A 107 12.33 2.00 16.36
CA ILE A 107 13.79 1.87 16.44
C ILE A 107 14.49 3.07 15.79
N LEU A 108 14.05 3.50 14.61
CA LEU A 108 14.60 4.68 13.94
C LEU A 108 14.43 5.95 14.79
N GLU A 109 13.27 6.12 15.42
CA GLU A 109 13.01 7.25 16.29
C GLU A 109 13.84 7.22 17.56
N LEU A 110 14.00 6.04 18.17
CA LEU A 110 14.91 5.85 19.33
C LEU A 110 16.36 6.17 18.98
N TYR A 111 16.80 5.76 17.80
CA TYR A 111 18.15 6.10 17.30
C TYR A 111 18.29 7.61 17.07
N ARG A 112 17.31 8.25 16.43
CA ARG A 112 17.30 9.71 16.24
C ARG A 112 17.43 10.46 17.56
N ARG A 113 16.80 9.95 18.62
CA ARG A 113 16.85 10.50 19.99
C ARG A 113 18.09 10.06 20.79
N ARG A 114 18.99 9.31 20.17
CA ARG A 114 20.23 8.79 20.80
C ARG A 114 19.96 7.91 22.03
N ALA A 115 18.82 7.26 22.10
CA ALA A 115 18.51 6.29 23.16
C ALA A 115 19.14 4.93 22.88
N ILE A 116 19.37 4.62 21.61
CA ILE A 116 20.02 3.39 21.16
C ILE A 116 21.14 3.70 20.15
N GLU A 117 22.04 2.75 20.01
CA GLU A 117 22.98 2.63 18.89
C GLU A 117 22.69 1.34 18.11
N PHE A 118 23.07 1.31 16.85
CA PHE A 118 22.99 0.08 16.06
C PHE A 118 24.31 -0.19 15.34
N GLN A 119 24.57 -1.48 15.11
CA GLN A 119 25.69 -1.97 14.34
C GLN A 119 25.19 -2.95 13.28
N GLN A 120 25.73 -2.80 12.08
CA GLN A 120 25.44 -3.67 10.97
C GLN A 120 26.71 -3.76 10.10
N GLU A 121 27.25 -4.96 9.90
CA GLU A 121 28.50 -5.13 9.15
C GLU A 121 28.34 -4.82 7.66
N GLU A 122 27.21 -5.28 7.08
CA GLU A 122 26.89 -5.09 5.67
C GLU A 122 25.41 -4.79 5.52
N ALA A 123 25.03 -4.17 4.41
CA ALA A 123 23.63 -3.91 4.10
C ALA A 123 22.81 -5.22 4.14
N LEU A 124 21.68 -5.20 4.85
CA LEU A 124 20.77 -6.33 5.05
C LEU A 124 21.34 -7.51 5.88
N SER A 125 22.53 -7.35 6.48
CA SER A 125 23.03 -8.29 7.47
C SER A 125 22.27 -8.13 8.80
N THR A 126 22.67 -8.90 9.82
CA THR A 126 22.07 -8.81 11.15
C THR A 126 22.22 -7.40 11.71
N LEU A 127 21.09 -6.81 12.09
CA LEU A 127 21.05 -5.49 12.75
C LEU A 127 21.06 -5.71 14.25
N GLU A 128 22.14 -5.28 14.90
CA GLU A 128 22.31 -5.31 16.34
C GLU A 128 22.02 -3.94 16.95
N LEU A 129 21.28 -3.93 18.05
CA LEU A 129 20.87 -2.73 18.76
C LEU A 129 21.42 -2.78 20.19
N VAL A 130 21.95 -1.64 20.64
CA VAL A 130 22.52 -1.47 21.97
C VAL A 130 21.83 -0.30 22.68
N TRP A 131 21.46 -0.52 23.94
CA TRP A 131 20.82 0.50 24.76
C TRP A 131 21.87 1.47 25.35
N ASN A 132 21.65 2.78 25.18
CA ASN A 132 22.55 3.83 25.71
C ASN A 132 22.14 4.33 27.10
N GLY A 133 21.05 3.85 27.68
CA GLY A 133 20.58 4.27 29.00
C GLY A 133 19.88 5.63 29.03
N ASN A 134 19.68 6.29 27.89
CA ASN A 134 19.00 7.58 27.82
C ASN A 134 17.48 7.37 27.77
N ASP A 135 16.72 8.14 28.56
CA ASP A 135 15.26 8.16 28.46
C ASP A 135 14.81 8.94 27.22
N PRO A 136 14.17 8.30 26.24
CA PRO A 136 13.74 8.96 25.02
C PRO A 136 12.42 9.73 25.15
N LYS A 137 11.83 9.80 26.37
CA LYS A 137 10.58 10.50 26.68
C LYS A 137 9.44 10.15 25.71
N VAL A 138 9.16 8.88 25.57
CA VAL A 138 8.17 8.36 24.59
C VAL A 138 6.78 8.96 24.77
N ASP A 139 6.42 9.35 25.99
CA ASP A 139 5.13 9.97 26.28
C ASP A 139 5.01 11.41 25.72
N GLU A 140 6.13 12.02 25.32
CA GLU A 140 6.17 13.32 24.64
C GLU A 140 6.21 13.20 23.11
N TRP A 141 6.13 11.98 22.57
CA TRP A 141 6.04 11.76 21.13
C TRP A 141 4.65 12.14 20.69
N GLU A 142 4.45 13.41 20.39
CA GLU A 142 3.21 13.86 19.80
C GLU A 142 3.01 13.18 18.44
N GLU A 143 1.77 12.81 18.18
CA GLU A 143 1.28 12.29 16.93
C GLU A 143 1.42 13.40 15.87
N ASP A 144 2.61 13.54 15.28
CA ASP A 144 2.80 14.25 14.02
C ASP A 144 2.17 13.38 12.91
N VAL A 145 0.85 13.53 12.73
CA VAL A 145 0.07 13.01 11.59
C VAL A 145 -0.32 14.15 10.69
#